data_c64a4d37f690978758607f80b3a279db
#
_entry.id   c64a4d37f690978758607f80b3a279db
#
_cell.length_a   1.000
_cell.length_b   1.000
_cell.length_c   1.000
_cell.angle_alpha   90.00
_cell.angle_beta   90.00
_cell.angle_gamma   90.00
#
_symmetry.space_group_name_H-M   'P 1'
#
loop_
_entity.id
_entity.type
_entity.pdbx_description
1 polymer ?
#
loop_
_entity_poly.entity_id
_entity_poly.type
_entity_poly.pdbx_seq_one_letter_code
_entity_poly.pdbx_strand_id
1 'polypeptide(L)'
;MLGLLAKLSQWEELTSQSALNNVDSDQILLMNGISWDIYETLLKSCQNNSHYRFKYLEGTLEIMSPSRRHEVDKKIIALLLETYFLEIDIDFYPLGSTTFRREAVARGIEPDECYCFNAEKPVPDLAIEIVVTSGGINDLLIYQGLGVPEVWFWQNNQF
;
A
#
# COMPACT_ATOMS: atom_id res chain seq x y z
N MET A 1 18.48 -14.10 8.51
CA MET A 1 18.88 -12.73 8.10
C MET A 1 19.62 -12.68 6.76
N LEU A 2 20.72 -13.44 6.54
CA LEU A 2 21.44 -13.46 5.26
C LEU A 2 20.55 -13.78 4.04
N GLY A 3 19.63 -14.75 4.13
CA GLY A 3 18.72 -15.10 3.03
C GLY A 3 17.70 -14.01 2.70
N LEU A 4 17.30 -13.19 3.67
CA LEU A 4 16.41 -12.04 3.47
C LEU A 4 17.12 -10.92 2.71
N LEU A 5 18.33 -10.57 3.11
CA LEU A 5 19.14 -9.55 2.45
C LEU A 5 19.44 -9.94 0.98
N ALA A 6 19.76 -11.21 0.72
CA ALA A 6 19.99 -11.70 -0.63
C ALA A 6 18.73 -11.59 -1.51
N LYS A 7 17.54 -11.92 -0.98
CA LYS A 7 16.27 -11.75 -1.70
C LYS A 7 15.94 -10.30 -1.99
N LEU A 8 16.17 -9.40 -1.03
CA LEU A 8 15.97 -7.96 -1.21
C LEU A 8 16.88 -7.40 -2.30
N SER A 9 18.18 -7.75 -2.29
CA SER A 9 19.13 -7.32 -3.33
C SER A 9 18.73 -7.82 -4.72
N GLN A 10 18.32 -9.08 -4.83
CA GLN A 10 17.86 -9.64 -6.10
C GLN A 10 16.59 -8.96 -6.60
N TRP A 11 15.68 -8.61 -5.70
CA TRP A 11 14.44 -7.89 -6.04
C TRP A 11 14.74 -6.46 -6.50
N GLU A 12 15.68 -5.75 -5.84
CA GLU A 12 16.12 -4.41 -6.27
C GLU A 12 16.72 -4.44 -7.69
N GLU A 13 17.50 -5.46 -8.03
CA GLU A 13 18.00 -5.64 -9.41
C GLU A 13 16.87 -5.84 -10.42
N LEU A 14 15.86 -6.67 -10.07
CA LEU A 14 14.70 -6.92 -10.93
C LEU A 14 13.85 -5.67 -11.14
N THR A 15 13.61 -4.88 -10.09
CA THR A 15 12.85 -3.62 -10.20
C THR A 15 13.59 -2.60 -11.06
N SER A 16 14.92 -2.52 -10.93
CA SER A 16 15.76 -1.65 -11.76
C SER A 16 15.73 -2.06 -13.23
N GLN A 17 15.79 -3.36 -13.53
CA GLN A 17 15.69 -3.88 -14.90
C GLN A 17 14.32 -3.66 -15.52
N SER A 18 13.23 -3.82 -14.74
CA SER A 18 11.87 -3.55 -15.20
C SER A 18 11.68 -2.09 -15.58
N ALA A 19 12.23 -1.16 -14.79
CA ALA A 19 12.22 0.26 -15.11
C ALA A 19 12.95 0.57 -16.42
N LEU A 20 14.08 -0.09 -16.67
CA LEU A 20 14.85 0.04 -17.91
C LEU A 20 14.11 -0.53 -19.14
N ASN A 21 13.36 -1.62 -18.94
CA ASN A 21 12.62 -2.31 -20.00
C ASN A 21 11.23 -1.74 -20.27
N ASN A 22 10.87 -0.63 -19.60
CA ASN A 22 9.57 0.04 -19.75
C ASN A 22 8.36 -0.89 -19.49
N VAL A 23 8.49 -1.83 -18.56
CA VAL A 23 7.42 -2.73 -18.13
C VAL A 23 6.49 -1.97 -17.19
N ASP A 24 5.25 -1.74 -17.63
CA ASP A 24 4.24 -0.97 -16.91
C ASP A 24 3.42 -1.87 -15.95
N SER A 25 4.14 -2.55 -15.04
CA SER A 25 3.57 -3.44 -14.03
C SER A 25 4.27 -3.23 -12.68
N ASP A 26 3.50 -3.36 -11.60
CA ASP A 26 4.06 -3.32 -10.25
C ASP A 26 4.98 -4.52 -10.03
N GLN A 27 6.05 -4.30 -9.28
CA GLN A 27 6.94 -5.39 -8.86
C GLN A 27 6.58 -5.78 -7.42
N ILE A 28 6.26 -7.05 -7.22
CA ILE A 28 5.80 -7.57 -5.93
C ILE A 28 6.77 -8.64 -5.44
N LEU A 29 7.23 -8.49 -4.20
CA LEU A 29 7.99 -9.50 -3.47
C LEU A 29 7.16 -10.01 -2.28
N LEU A 30 6.89 -11.31 -2.25
CA LEU A 30 6.21 -11.98 -1.13
C LEU A 30 7.20 -12.80 -0.31
N MET A 31 7.13 -12.66 1.00
CA MET A 31 7.94 -13.40 1.96
C MET A 31 7.08 -13.93 3.09
N ASN A 32 7.19 -15.22 3.38
CA ASN A 32 6.51 -15.89 4.49
C ASN A 32 7.46 -16.10 5.68
N GLY A 33 6.90 -16.29 6.87
CA GLY A 33 7.66 -16.53 8.09
C GLY A 33 8.40 -15.29 8.62
N ILE A 34 7.91 -14.11 8.29
CA ILE A 34 8.44 -12.83 8.76
C ILE A 34 7.79 -12.49 10.11
N SER A 35 8.59 -12.29 11.14
CA SER A 35 8.09 -11.83 12.44
C SER A 35 7.70 -10.34 12.39
N TRP A 36 6.86 -9.92 13.34
CA TRP A 36 6.50 -8.52 13.50
C TRP A 36 7.72 -7.61 13.68
N ASP A 37 8.70 -8.03 14.49
CA ASP A 37 9.93 -7.26 14.72
C ASP A 37 10.75 -7.05 13.44
N ILE A 38 10.77 -8.04 12.54
CA ILE A 38 11.44 -7.92 11.25
C ILE A 38 10.67 -6.92 10.36
N TYR A 39 9.34 -7.00 10.32
CA TYR A 39 8.49 -6.04 9.59
C TYR A 39 8.70 -4.61 10.09
N GLU A 40 8.65 -4.37 11.40
CA GLU A 40 8.92 -3.07 12.02
C GLU A 40 10.34 -2.54 11.70
N THR A 41 11.33 -3.43 11.70
CA THR A 41 12.71 -3.07 11.38
C THR A 41 12.84 -2.63 9.92
N LEU A 42 12.17 -3.33 9.00
CA LEU A 42 12.16 -2.97 7.57
C LEU A 42 11.46 -1.63 7.34
N LEU A 43 10.30 -1.39 7.95
CA LEU A 43 9.61 -0.11 7.87
C LEU A 43 10.50 1.04 8.35
N LYS A 44 11.16 0.89 9.50
CA LYS A 44 12.08 1.92 10.03
C LYS A 44 13.28 2.15 9.12
N SER A 45 13.81 1.10 8.52
CA SER A 45 14.96 1.20 7.61
C SER A 45 14.59 1.87 6.28
N CYS A 46 13.34 1.73 5.85
CA CYS A 46 12.84 2.27 4.59
C CYS A 46 12.03 3.58 4.75
N GLN A 47 11.91 4.14 5.95
CA GLN A 47 11.04 5.31 6.23
C GLN A 47 11.34 6.55 5.36
N ASN A 48 12.54 6.68 4.81
CA ASN A 48 12.94 7.76 3.91
C ASN A 48 12.84 7.36 2.43
N ASN A 49 12.36 6.15 2.12
CA ASN A 49 12.23 5.65 0.78
C ASN A 49 10.76 5.47 0.42
N SER A 50 10.19 6.46 -0.27
CA SER A 50 8.79 6.45 -0.71
C SER A 50 8.54 5.54 -1.92
N HIS A 51 9.57 4.82 -2.40
CA HIS A 51 9.47 3.98 -3.59
C HIS A 51 8.81 2.64 -3.31
N TYR A 52 8.85 2.16 -2.05
CA TYR A 52 8.31 0.87 -1.65
C TYR A 52 7.06 1.03 -0.80
N ARG A 53 6.09 0.12 -1.01
CA ARG A 53 4.89 -0.06 -0.18
C ARG A 53 4.98 -1.38 0.54
N PHE A 54 4.55 -1.40 1.78
CA PHE A 54 4.65 -2.56 2.66
C PHE A 54 3.27 -3.01 3.11
N LYS A 55 3.00 -4.32 2.97
CA LYS A 55 1.80 -4.95 3.52
C LYS A 55 2.21 -6.15 4.38
N TYR A 56 1.55 -6.31 5.51
CA TYR A 56 1.84 -7.40 6.44
C TYR A 56 0.56 -8.07 6.93
N LEU A 57 0.51 -9.38 6.81
CA LEU A 57 -0.60 -10.23 7.22
C LEU A 57 -0.08 -11.51 7.86
N GLU A 58 -0.18 -11.61 9.20
CA GLU A 58 0.05 -12.85 9.96
C GLU A 58 1.36 -13.58 9.59
N GLY A 59 2.46 -12.87 9.48
CA GLY A 59 3.76 -13.45 9.14
C GLY A 59 4.07 -13.49 7.64
N THR A 60 3.17 -13.04 6.79
CA THR A 60 3.45 -12.79 5.37
C THR A 60 3.72 -11.31 5.16
N LEU A 61 4.85 -10.99 4.57
CA LEU A 61 5.24 -9.64 4.17
C LEU A 61 5.19 -9.51 2.65
N GLU A 62 4.52 -8.48 2.17
CA GLU A 62 4.60 -8.02 0.79
C GLU A 62 5.36 -6.71 0.72
N ILE A 63 6.28 -6.61 -0.23
CA ILE A 63 6.94 -5.37 -0.61
C ILE A 63 6.62 -5.11 -2.07
N MET A 64 6.04 -3.96 -2.37
CA MET A 64 5.67 -3.57 -3.72
C MET A 64 6.45 -2.32 -4.14
N SER A 65 6.92 -2.32 -5.39
CA SER A 65 7.39 -1.13 -6.10
C SER A 65 6.35 -0.77 -7.16
N PRO A 66 5.62 0.35 -7.02
CA PRO A 66 4.56 0.73 -7.94
C PRO A 66 5.10 1.10 -9.30
N SER A 67 4.37 0.72 -10.35
CA SER A 67 4.62 1.11 -11.72
C SER A 67 4.24 2.59 -11.97
N ARG A 68 4.68 3.13 -13.11
CA ARG A 68 4.26 4.47 -13.54
C ARG A 68 2.73 4.56 -13.70
N ARG A 69 2.11 3.53 -14.27
CA ARG A 69 0.66 3.47 -14.43
C ARG A 69 -0.06 3.52 -13.08
N HIS A 70 0.41 2.73 -12.12
CA HIS A 70 -0.11 2.72 -10.75
C HIS A 70 -0.12 4.15 -10.15
N GLU A 71 1.01 4.85 -10.20
CA GLU A 71 1.11 6.22 -9.67
C GLU A 71 0.25 7.23 -10.43
N VAL A 72 0.07 7.08 -11.75
CA VAL A 72 -0.81 7.92 -12.55
C VAL A 72 -2.28 7.69 -12.17
N ASP A 73 -2.72 6.43 -12.13
CA ASP A 73 -4.10 6.07 -11.78
C ASP A 73 -4.43 6.56 -10.35
N LYS A 74 -3.54 6.34 -9.39
CA LYS A 74 -3.64 6.83 -8.02
C LYS A 74 -3.88 8.34 -7.98
N LYS A 75 -3.05 9.12 -8.66
CA LYS A 75 -3.17 10.59 -8.68
C LYS A 75 -4.42 11.09 -9.35
N ILE A 76 -4.86 10.46 -10.43
CA ILE A 76 -6.11 10.83 -11.12
C ILE A 76 -7.31 10.56 -10.22
N ILE A 77 -7.36 9.39 -9.58
CA ILE A 77 -8.45 8.99 -8.69
C ILE A 77 -8.53 9.92 -7.48
N ALA A 78 -7.40 10.20 -6.82
CA ALA A 78 -7.34 11.15 -5.73
C ALA A 78 -7.90 12.53 -6.14
N LEU A 79 -7.43 13.08 -7.27
CA LEU A 79 -7.89 14.37 -7.77
C LEU A 79 -9.41 14.38 -8.04
N LEU A 80 -9.95 13.34 -8.65
CA LEU A 80 -11.37 13.24 -8.95
C LEU A 80 -12.23 13.17 -7.69
N LEU A 81 -11.82 12.35 -6.71
CA LEU A 81 -12.54 12.19 -5.46
C LEU A 81 -12.48 13.45 -4.61
N GLU A 82 -11.31 14.05 -4.46
CA GLU A 82 -11.15 15.29 -3.70
C GLU A 82 -11.95 16.43 -4.32
N THR A 83 -11.95 16.54 -5.65
CA THR A 83 -12.81 17.51 -6.36
C THR A 83 -14.28 17.24 -6.07
N TYR A 84 -14.72 15.97 -6.14
CA TYR A 84 -16.09 15.59 -5.84
C TYR A 84 -16.48 15.92 -4.39
N PHE A 85 -15.62 15.61 -3.42
CA PHE A 85 -15.89 15.92 -2.01
C PHE A 85 -16.04 17.44 -1.78
N LEU A 86 -15.20 18.24 -2.44
CA LEU A 86 -15.31 19.70 -2.37
C LEU A 86 -16.61 20.22 -2.99
N GLU A 87 -17.02 19.70 -4.15
CA GLU A 87 -18.23 20.12 -4.86
C GLU A 87 -19.52 19.80 -4.09
N ILE A 88 -19.53 18.73 -3.28
CA ILE A 88 -20.70 18.33 -2.49
C ILE A 88 -20.56 18.69 -1.00
N ASP A 89 -19.59 19.54 -0.65
CA ASP A 89 -19.38 20.08 0.70
C ASP A 89 -19.16 19.01 1.77
N ILE A 90 -18.37 17.97 1.43
CA ILE A 90 -17.91 16.96 2.39
C ILE A 90 -16.61 17.41 3.04
N ASP A 91 -16.58 17.51 4.36
CA ASP A 91 -15.36 17.69 5.13
C ASP A 91 -14.52 16.41 5.11
N PHE A 92 -13.33 16.47 4.52
CA PHE A 92 -12.42 15.33 4.44
C PHE A 92 -10.99 15.69 4.80
N TYR A 93 -10.26 14.70 5.30
CA TYR A 93 -8.84 14.77 5.66
C TYR A 93 -8.09 13.73 4.84
N PRO A 94 -7.33 14.14 3.79
CA PRO A 94 -6.53 13.22 3.01
C PRO A 94 -5.29 12.81 3.80
N LEU A 95 -5.10 11.53 4.00
CA LEU A 95 -3.95 10.98 4.72
C LEU A 95 -2.89 10.37 3.79
N GLY A 96 -3.20 10.27 2.49
CA GLY A 96 -2.30 9.71 1.48
C GLY A 96 -1.89 8.28 1.80
N SER A 97 -0.62 7.97 1.61
CA SER A 97 -0.04 6.64 1.85
C SER A 97 0.46 6.49 3.30
N THR A 98 -0.34 6.83 4.29
CA THR A 98 0.03 6.68 5.70
C THR A 98 0.04 5.20 6.11
N THR A 99 1.08 4.76 6.82
CA THR A 99 1.15 3.38 7.32
C THR A 99 0.20 3.15 8.49
N PHE A 100 -0.76 2.26 8.33
CA PHE A 100 -1.61 1.76 9.41
C PHE A 100 -1.16 0.38 9.83
N ARG A 101 -0.92 0.17 11.13
CA ARG A 101 -0.45 -1.12 11.64
C ARG A 101 -0.85 -1.35 13.08
N ARG A 102 -1.11 -2.62 13.42
CA ARG A 102 -1.48 -3.03 14.78
C ARG A 102 -0.92 -4.43 15.07
N GLU A 103 0.07 -4.49 15.95
CA GLU A 103 0.76 -5.72 16.33
C GLU A 103 -0.20 -6.78 16.89
N ALA A 104 -1.13 -6.38 17.78
CA ALA A 104 -2.07 -7.28 18.43
C ALA A 104 -2.93 -8.13 17.47
N VAL A 105 -3.06 -7.69 16.22
CA VAL A 105 -3.77 -8.43 15.17
C VAL A 105 -2.86 -8.84 14.02
N ALA A 106 -1.56 -8.60 14.14
CA ALA A 106 -0.55 -8.91 13.13
C ALA A 106 -0.94 -8.39 11.72
N ARG A 107 -1.33 -7.11 11.64
CA ARG A 107 -1.78 -6.43 10.42
C ARG A 107 -1.05 -5.12 10.21
N GLY A 108 -0.61 -4.87 8.99
CA GLY A 108 -0.03 -3.59 8.57
C GLY A 108 -0.20 -3.35 7.08
N ILE A 109 -0.49 -2.12 6.68
CA ILE A 109 -0.68 -1.72 5.29
C ILE A 109 -0.39 -0.24 5.09
N GLU A 110 0.07 0.12 3.91
CA GLU A 110 0.14 1.48 3.39
C GLU A 110 -0.85 1.58 2.22
N PRO A 111 -2.06 2.14 2.43
CA PRO A 111 -3.02 2.37 1.35
C PRO A 111 -2.42 3.24 0.26
N ASP A 112 -2.90 3.12 -0.97
CA ASP A 112 -2.51 4.06 -2.03
C ASP A 112 -3.05 5.45 -1.74
N GLU A 113 -4.32 5.56 -1.37
CA GLU A 113 -4.93 6.78 -0.83
C GLU A 113 -5.90 6.43 0.31
N CYS A 114 -6.08 7.35 1.25
CA CYS A 114 -7.09 7.16 2.28
C CYS A 114 -7.57 8.48 2.87
N TYR A 115 -8.81 8.46 3.39
CA TYR A 115 -9.52 9.65 3.85
C TYR A 115 -10.21 9.39 5.19
N CYS A 116 -10.16 10.41 6.06
CA CYS A 116 -11.10 10.54 7.17
C CYS A 116 -12.17 11.58 6.80
N PHE A 117 -13.39 11.37 7.28
CA PHE A 117 -14.47 12.33 7.10
C PHE A 117 -14.83 13.00 8.44
N ASN A 118 -15.15 14.30 8.36
CA ASN A 118 -15.52 15.20 9.46
C ASN A 118 -14.42 15.49 10.49
N ALA A 119 -13.48 14.59 10.72
CA ALA A 119 -12.34 14.77 11.63
C ALA A 119 -11.22 13.81 11.27
N GLU A 120 -9.98 14.16 11.60
CA GLU A 120 -8.86 13.24 11.54
C GLU A 120 -9.03 12.12 12.57
N LYS A 121 -8.78 10.86 12.16
CA LYS A 121 -9.00 9.65 12.96
C LYS A 121 -7.75 8.75 12.92
N PRO A 122 -7.55 7.91 13.94
CA PRO A 122 -6.45 6.93 13.95
C PRO A 122 -6.55 5.86 12.86
N VAL A 123 -7.76 5.63 12.34
CA VAL A 123 -8.05 4.68 11.25
C VAL A 123 -8.91 5.44 10.23
N PRO A 124 -8.62 5.36 8.94
CA PRO A 124 -9.39 6.07 7.91
C PRO A 124 -10.80 5.49 7.78
N ASP A 125 -11.72 6.34 7.33
CA ASP A 125 -13.08 5.91 6.99
C ASP A 125 -13.14 5.22 5.62
N LEU A 126 -12.27 5.65 4.69
CA LEU A 126 -12.16 5.11 3.35
C LEU A 126 -10.68 4.87 3.00
N ALA A 127 -10.37 3.68 2.51
CA ALA A 127 -9.10 3.37 1.87
C ALA A 127 -9.31 3.02 0.40
N ILE A 128 -8.33 3.35 -0.45
CA ILE A 128 -8.35 3.09 -1.88
C ILE A 128 -7.08 2.37 -2.28
N GLU A 129 -7.23 1.29 -3.02
CA GLU A 129 -6.15 0.47 -3.58
C GLU A 129 -6.22 0.47 -5.10
N ILE A 130 -5.08 0.72 -5.73
CA ILE A 130 -4.90 0.64 -7.17
C ILE A 130 -4.30 -0.72 -7.51
N VAL A 131 -5.02 -1.54 -8.25
CA VAL A 131 -4.60 -2.91 -8.60
C VAL A 131 -4.21 -2.96 -10.07
N VAL A 132 -2.94 -2.71 -10.37
CA VAL A 132 -2.35 -2.89 -11.71
C VAL A 132 -1.89 -4.33 -11.89
N THR A 133 -1.25 -4.90 -10.86
CA THR A 133 -0.74 -6.27 -10.84
C THR A 133 -1.45 -7.05 -9.72
N SER A 134 -2.03 -8.19 -10.05
CA SER A 134 -2.70 -9.07 -9.09
C SER A 134 -1.74 -10.13 -8.51
N GLY A 135 -2.12 -10.73 -7.38
CA GLY A 135 -1.41 -11.87 -6.78
C GLY A 135 -0.64 -11.57 -5.50
N GLY A 136 -0.91 -10.44 -4.86
CA GLY A 136 -0.38 -10.08 -3.55
C GLY A 136 -1.14 -10.70 -2.36
N ILE A 137 -0.90 -10.13 -1.17
CA ILE A 137 -1.62 -10.43 0.07
C ILE A 137 -3.10 -10.02 -0.09
N ASN A 138 -3.98 -10.66 0.68
CA ASN A 138 -5.40 -10.27 0.72
C ASN A 138 -5.58 -9.00 1.56
N ASP A 139 -5.64 -7.86 0.91
CA ASP A 139 -5.78 -6.55 1.53
C ASP A 139 -7.04 -6.42 2.38
N LEU A 140 -8.18 -7.02 1.95
CA LEU A 140 -9.42 -6.98 2.72
C LEU A 140 -9.26 -7.57 4.11
N LEU A 141 -8.49 -8.65 4.28
CA LEU A 141 -8.21 -9.22 5.60
C LEU A 141 -7.37 -8.28 6.47
N ILE A 142 -6.46 -7.51 5.86
CA ILE A 142 -5.68 -6.51 6.58
C ILE A 142 -6.59 -5.39 7.05
N TYR A 143 -7.37 -4.79 6.15
CA TYR A 143 -8.28 -3.69 6.46
C TYR A 143 -9.34 -4.07 7.49
N GLN A 144 -9.94 -5.25 7.36
CA GLN A 144 -10.87 -5.79 8.35
C GLN A 144 -10.22 -5.90 9.74
N GLY A 145 -8.99 -6.43 9.82
CA GLY A 145 -8.26 -6.53 11.08
C GLY A 145 -7.87 -5.19 11.69
N LEU A 146 -7.64 -4.16 10.87
CA LEU A 146 -7.35 -2.80 11.31
C LEU A 146 -8.62 -2.01 11.70
N GLY A 147 -9.80 -2.44 11.22
CA GLY A 147 -11.07 -1.80 11.49
C GLY A 147 -11.41 -0.66 10.51
N VAL A 148 -10.85 -0.68 9.30
CA VAL A 148 -11.22 0.25 8.22
C VAL A 148 -12.60 -0.15 7.69
N PRO A 149 -13.61 0.75 7.72
CA PRO A 149 -14.99 0.39 7.40
C PRO A 149 -15.25 0.24 5.91
N GLU A 150 -14.51 0.95 5.05
CA GLU A 150 -14.75 0.97 3.62
C GLU A 150 -13.45 0.93 2.84
N VAL A 151 -13.37 0.05 1.82
CA VAL A 151 -12.20 -0.11 0.95
C VAL A 151 -12.65 -0.19 -0.50
N TRP A 152 -12.09 0.64 -1.36
CA TRP A 152 -12.35 0.63 -2.80
C TRP A 152 -11.13 0.12 -3.55
N PHE A 153 -11.37 -0.75 -4.53
CA PHE A 153 -10.33 -1.29 -5.41
C PHE A 153 -10.52 -0.78 -6.82
N TRP A 154 -9.57 -0.02 -7.32
CA TRP A 154 -9.53 0.36 -8.72
C TRP A 154 -8.78 -0.71 -9.51
N GLN A 155 -9.49 -1.45 -10.35
CA GLN A 155 -8.94 -2.52 -11.17
C GLN A 155 -9.60 -2.54 -12.55
N ASN A 156 -8.82 -2.71 -13.60
CA ASN A 156 -9.33 -2.77 -14.98
C ASN A 156 -10.17 -1.55 -15.37
N ASN A 157 -9.79 -0.35 -14.92
CA ASN A 157 -10.48 0.93 -15.15
C ASN A 157 -11.88 1.00 -14.55
N GLN A 158 -12.14 0.35 -13.42
CA GLN A 158 -13.40 0.41 -12.67
C GLN A 158 -13.17 0.19 -11.18
N PHE A 159 -14.11 0.66 -10.34
CA PHE A 159 -14.23 0.32 -8.93
C PHE A 159 -15.08 -0.92 -8.74
#